data_fc1c6716f7ee64930743bcab2df6d5c7
#
_entry.id   fc1c6716f7ee64930743bcab2df6d5c7
#
_cell.length_a   1.000
_cell.length_b   1.000
_cell.length_c   1.000
_cell.angle_alpha   90.00
_cell.angle_beta   90.00
_cell.angle_gamma   90.00
#
_symmetry.space_group_name_H-M   'P 1'
#
loop_
_entity.id
_entity.type
_entity.pdbx_description
1 polymer ?
#
loop_
_entity_poly.entity_id
_entity_poly.type
_entity_poly.pdbx_seq_one_letter_code
_entity_poly.pdbx_strand_id
1 'polypeptide(L)'
;MLLKIEKFEELAKRKGYRNGYELSREVGCGKLTYNLLKQGHRIGNDVVAEIYNRFGEKETLAVIDFEEETLNGFTSKFVEVGNRLY
;
A
#
# COMPACT_ATOMS: atom_id res chain seq x y z
N MET A 1 2.97 -8.50 0.74
CA MET A 1 2.47 -7.39 -0.09
C MET A 1 3.63 -6.51 -0.50
N LEU A 2 3.65 -6.13 -1.75
CA LEU A 2 4.70 -5.28 -2.30
C LEU A 2 4.09 -4.02 -2.89
N LEU A 3 4.81 -2.92 -2.80
CA LEU A 3 4.36 -1.68 -3.41
C LEU A 3 4.77 -1.67 -4.87
N LYS A 4 3.82 -1.42 -5.76
CA LYS A 4 4.12 -1.26 -7.18
C LYS A 4 4.63 0.16 -7.38
N ILE A 5 5.95 0.30 -7.38
CA ILE A 5 6.58 1.62 -7.32
C ILE A 5 6.14 2.51 -8.49
N GLU A 6 6.14 1.99 -9.71
CA GLU A 6 5.74 2.80 -10.86
C GLU A 6 4.30 3.30 -10.74
N LYS A 7 3.41 2.42 -10.28
CA LYS A 7 2.01 2.81 -10.11
C LYS A 7 1.85 3.81 -8.98
N PHE A 8 2.64 3.63 -7.92
CA PHE A 8 2.59 4.56 -6.79
C PHE A 8 3.09 5.93 -7.21
N GLU A 9 4.15 5.98 -8.04
CA GLU A 9 4.65 7.25 -8.55
C GLU A 9 3.59 7.92 -9.43
N GLU A 10 2.89 7.16 -10.25
CA GLU A 10 1.81 7.70 -11.07
C GLU A 10 0.69 8.27 -10.20
N LEU A 11 0.32 7.54 -9.17
CA LEU A 11 -0.70 8.00 -8.24
C LEU A 11 -0.28 9.30 -7.57
N ALA A 12 0.98 9.38 -7.14
CA ALA A 12 1.50 10.57 -6.51
C ALA A 12 1.36 11.79 -7.43
N LYS A 13 1.74 11.64 -8.68
CA LYS A 13 1.65 12.74 -9.63
C LYS A 13 0.20 13.14 -9.90
N ARG A 14 -0.69 12.17 -10.01
CA ARG A 14 -2.11 12.47 -10.21
C ARG A 14 -2.70 13.23 -9.03
N LYS A 15 -2.19 13.00 -7.84
CA LYS A 15 -2.70 13.66 -6.63
C LYS A 15 -1.96 14.94 -6.30
N GLY A 16 -1.06 15.40 -7.17
CA GLY A 16 -0.40 16.68 -6.98
C GLY A 16 0.92 16.64 -6.23
N TYR A 17 1.44 15.46 -5.96
CA TYR A 17 2.75 15.34 -5.31
C TYR A 17 3.85 15.35 -6.37
N ARG A 18 5.04 15.77 -5.98
CA ARG A 18 6.16 15.81 -6.91
C ARG A 18 6.64 14.42 -7.28
N ASN A 19 6.60 13.50 -6.34
CA ASN A 19 7.09 12.14 -6.58
C ASN A 19 6.48 11.21 -5.54
N GLY A 20 6.78 9.93 -5.67
CA GLY A 20 6.24 8.93 -4.76
C GLY A 20 6.73 9.07 -3.33
N TYR A 21 7.94 9.61 -3.16
CA TYR A 21 8.46 9.81 -1.82
C TYR A 21 7.57 10.78 -1.03
N GLU A 22 7.15 11.87 -1.67
CA GLU A 22 6.27 12.83 -0.98
C GLU A 22 4.96 12.18 -0.58
N LEU A 23 4.38 11.38 -1.46
CA LEU A 23 3.16 10.66 -1.13
C LEU A 23 3.42 9.63 -0.02
N SER A 24 4.57 8.96 -0.05
CA SER A 24 4.86 7.95 0.95
C SER A 24 4.89 8.55 2.36
N ARG A 25 5.39 9.76 2.48
CA ARG A 25 5.39 10.45 3.77
C ARG A 25 3.98 10.67 4.28
N GLU A 26 3.05 10.97 3.39
CA GLU A 26 1.66 11.20 3.77
C GLU A 26 0.99 9.93 4.28
N VAL A 27 1.44 8.78 3.82
CA VAL A 27 0.86 7.51 4.26
C VAL A 27 1.71 6.81 5.33
N GLY A 28 2.64 7.54 5.92
CA GLY A 28 3.37 7.04 7.08
C GLY A 28 4.72 6.40 6.80
N CYS A 29 5.25 6.53 5.58
CA CYS A 29 6.56 5.98 5.25
C CYS A 29 7.60 7.08 5.19
N GLY A 30 8.66 6.94 5.96
CA GLY A 30 9.78 7.87 5.85
C GLY A 30 10.66 7.52 4.65
N LYS A 31 11.69 8.33 4.46
CA LYS A 31 12.59 8.17 3.31
C LYS A 31 13.26 6.80 3.31
N LEU A 32 13.73 6.37 4.47
CA LEU A 32 14.41 5.09 4.56
C LEU A 32 13.48 3.94 4.21
N THR A 33 12.26 3.97 4.75
CA THR A 33 11.28 2.95 4.48
C THR A 33 10.92 2.92 3.00
N TYR A 34 10.71 4.09 2.40
CA TYR A 34 10.37 4.14 0.98
C TYR A 34 11.50 3.58 0.12
N ASN A 35 12.75 3.88 0.48
CA ASN A 35 13.89 3.31 -0.24
C ASN A 35 13.90 1.79 -0.15
N LEU A 36 13.56 1.24 1.01
CA LEU A 36 13.47 -0.21 1.17
C LEU A 36 12.36 -0.79 0.30
N LEU A 37 11.22 -0.12 0.23
CA LEU A 37 10.13 -0.57 -0.62
C LEU A 37 10.53 -0.58 -2.09
N LYS A 38 11.33 0.41 -2.50
CA LYS A 38 11.83 0.46 -3.88
C LYS A 38 12.78 -0.69 -4.17
N GLN A 39 13.39 -1.25 -3.15
CA GLN A 39 14.30 -2.39 -3.29
C GLN A 39 13.58 -3.73 -3.22
N GLY A 40 12.27 -3.72 -3.10
CA GLY A 40 11.49 -4.95 -3.09
C GLY A 40 11.10 -5.46 -1.71
N HIS A 41 11.31 -4.65 -0.67
CA HIS A 41 10.88 -5.06 0.67
C HIS A 41 9.36 -4.96 0.78
N ARG A 42 8.79 -5.76 1.64
CA ARG A 42 7.34 -5.83 1.80
C ARG A 42 6.81 -4.58 2.49
N ILE A 43 5.62 -4.18 2.07
CA ILE A 43 4.94 -3.03 2.66
C ILE A 43 4.10 -3.52 3.84
N GLY A 44 4.05 -2.73 4.91
CA GLY A 44 3.30 -3.11 6.11
C GLY A 44 1.81 -2.87 5.96
N ASN A 45 1.04 -3.60 6.76
CA ASN A 45 -0.43 -3.48 6.73
C ASN A 45 -0.90 -2.09 7.11
N ASP A 46 -0.21 -1.43 8.02
CA ASP A 46 -0.59 -0.09 8.45
C ASP A 46 -0.48 0.92 7.32
N VAL A 47 0.55 0.80 6.48
CA VAL A 47 0.71 1.69 5.33
C VAL A 47 -0.36 1.39 4.28
N VAL A 48 -0.64 0.11 4.04
CA VAL A 48 -1.69 -0.29 3.11
C VAL A 48 -3.04 0.26 3.57
N ALA A 49 -3.31 0.18 4.87
CA ALA A 49 -4.55 0.71 5.42
C ALA A 49 -4.66 2.21 5.23
N GLU A 50 -3.55 2.94 5.37
CA GLU A 50 -3.54 4.38 5.14
C GLU A 50 -3.83 4.71 3.67
N ILE A 51 -3.25 3.96 2.75
CA ILE A 51 -3.51 4.15 1.33
C ILE A 51 -5.00 3.91 1.06
N TYR A 52 -5.54 2.85 1.64
CA TYR A 52 -6.95 2.51 1.46
C TYR A 52 -7.84 3.64 2.01
N ASN A 53 -7.52 4.13 3.20
CA ASN A 53 -8.33 5.18 3.82
C ASN A 53 -8.30 6.47 3.04
N ARG A 54 -7.18 6.79 2.42
CA ARG A 54 -7.04 8.05 1.69
C ARG A 54 -7.56 7.98 0.27
N PHE A 55 -7.36 6.86 -0.41
CA PHE A 55 -7.61 6.79 -1.85
C PHE A 55 -8.63 5.73 -2.25
N GLY A 56 -9.05 4.87 -1.35
CA GLY A 56 -10.07 3.88 -1.62
C GLY A 56 -9.53 2.59 -2.20
N GLU A 57 -10.44 1.65 -2.38
CA GLU A 57 -10.10 0.30 -2.79
C GLU A 57 -9.44 0.24 -4.16
N LYS A 58 -10.00 0.98 -5.12
CA LYS A 58 -9.50 0.94 -6.48
C LYS A 58 -8.03 1.33 -6.58
N GLU A 59 -7.67 2.43 -5.94
CA GLU A 59 -6.29 2.89 -5.97
C GLU A 59 -5.37 1.97 -5.19
N THR A 60 -5.86 1.42 -4.08
CA THR A 60 -5.07 0.48 -3.30
C THR A 60 -4.74 -0.76 -4.13
N LEU A 61 -5.73 -1.31 -4.82
CA LEU A 61 -5.50 -2.48 -5.65
C LEU A 61 -4.57 -2.17 -6.82
N ALA A 62 -4.57 -0.93 -7.30
CA ALA A 62 -3.70 -0.54 -8.40
C ALA A 62 -2.25 -0.43 -7.98
N VAL A 63 -1.97 -0.02 -6.74
CA VAL A 63 -0.60 0.24 -6.30
C VAL A 63 0.01 -0.87 -5.44
N ILE A 64 -0.78 -1.83 -4.97
CA ILE A 64 -0.27 -2.90 -4.12
C ILE A 64 -0.29 -4.23 -4.88
N ASP A 65 0.84 -4.93 -4.85
CA ASP A 65 0.95 -6.27 -5.41
C ASP A 65 0.67 -7.26 -4.29
N PHE A 66 -0.49 -7.88 -4.34
CA PHE A 66 -0.84 -8.89 -3.34
C PHE A 66 -0.33 -10.23 -3.84
N GLU A 67 0.85 -10.61 -3.36
CA GLU A 67 1.41 -11.90 -3.70
C GLU A 67 0.44 -12.99 -3.26
N GLU A 68 0.45 -14.12 -3.96
CA GLU A 68 -0.53 -15.16 -3.72
C GLU A 68 -0.64 -15.58 -2.27
N GLU A 69 0.48 -15.92 -1.65
CA GLU A 69 0.45 -16.32 -0.24
C GLU A 69 0.05 -15.16 0.67
N THR A 70 0.49 -13.98 0.34
CA THR A 70 0.14 -12.79 1.11
C THR A 70 -1.34 -12.49 0.95
N LEU A 71 -1.87 -12.68 -0.24
CA LEU A 71 -3.28 -12.45 -0.49
C LEU A 71 -4.13 -13.41 0.34
N ASN A 72 -3.76 -14.66 0.40
CA ASN A 72 -4.48 -15.62 1.22
C ASN A 72 -4.47 -15.24 2.69
N GLY A 73 -3.31 -14.83 3.20
CA GLY A 73 -3.21 -14.40 4.57
C GLY A 73 -3.98 -13.13 4.84
N PHE A 74 -3.92 -12.19 3.91
CA PHE A 74 -4.62 -10.93 4.02
C PHE A 74 -6.13 -11.16 4.04
N THR A 75 -6.61 -11.97 3.11
CA THR A 75 -8.03 -12.30 3.02
C THR A 75 -8.52 -12.99 4.28
N SER A 76 -7.74 -13.92 4.78
CA SER A 76 -8.09 -14.64 5.98
C SER A 76 -8.23 -13.68 7.16
N LYS A 77 -7.29 -12.79 7.33
CA LYS A 77 -7.34 -11.82 8.41
C LYS A 77 -8.55 -10.91 8.32
N PHE A 78 -8.85 -10.44 7.14
CA PHE A 78 -9.95 -9.50 6.95
C PHE A 78 -11.28 -10.20 7.12
N VAL A 79 -11.41 -11.41 6.62
CA VAL A 79 -12.63 -12.17 6.79
C VAL A 79 -12.84 -12.49 8.26
N GLU A 80 -11.80 -12.93 8.93
CA GLU A 80 -11.94 -13.28 10.31
C GLU A 80 -12.23 -12.13 11.22
N VAL A 81 -11.58 -11.00 10.99
CA VAL A 81 -11.77 -9.87 11.84
C VAL A 81 -12.98 -9.06 11.44
N GLY A 82 -13.15 -8.88 10.15
CA GLY A 82 -14.18 -8.02 9.65
C GLY A 82 -15.51 -8.66 9.55
N ASN A 83 -15.51 -9.97 9.33
CA ASN A 83 -16.72 -10.61 9.18
C ASN A 83 -17.16 -11.31 10.29
N ARG A 84 -16.35 -11.66 11.06
CA ARG A 84 -16.73 -12.27 12.09
C ARG A 84 -16.88 -11.45 13.00
N LEU A 85 -16.25 -10.77 12.50
CA LEU A 85 -16.24 -10.02 12.75
C LEU A 85 -16.72 -9.92 12.08
N TYR A 86 -16.34 -10.76 11.66
CA TYR A 86 -16.80 -10.88 10.85
C TYR A 86 -17.29 -11.50 10.83
#